data_7a39de1092f299339c344772db0ae859
#
_entry.id   7a39de1092f299339c344772db0ae859
#
_cell.length_a   1.000
_cell.length_b   1.000
_cell.length_c   1.000
_cell.angle_alpha   90.00
_cell.angle_beta   90.00
_cell.angle_gamma   90.00
#
_symmetry.space_group_name_H-M   'P 1'
#
loop_
_entity.id
_entity.type
_entity.pdbx_description
1 polymer ?
#
loop_
_entity_poly.entity_id
_entity_poly.type
_entity_poly.pdbx_seq_one_letter_code
_entity_poly.pdbx_strand_id
1 'polypeptide(L)'
;MKTEEIEERLIEYINSQSGITTALGKLLFTSSDRIGQGGNGLVYRVTINDKEIAIKFLVSDSERKQVRFKSEYFNTNYARNELKNIVNMIHYGELKIQDNVVVPYIIMTCYSKNLKIYRKEKSEITEKDFLSLVKFLFSTLNLIHEKGIIHRDIKPENILDDEYGKFVLSDFGIAHFDREEFPIDNKTRKGERLANIEFSAPEQINNQYAVTKTADIYSMAQVMYWFIFGTVNRGTGAEYISQKYDWDDAYIFDSIINKCLRNKPTERFQSINEIIEFYKSEKNKNKELDPFEDMYTFHSAILSVVPEFYNQAFAITDKEVMCELFNSIFSCKYNQSIEFNTGIGNNSIASITKLENNDFLMGSRQLNIHKIWGLLTDDIYDDIFLLEIDESLPYVIDGKEYYTVEVIENEQIVPYNAIASGYVRYKDKVQRVLDLDVQERCIGNDYKVIAIAPFHXXXXXXXXXXXXXXXXXTKSTNIKT
;
A
#
# COMPACT_ATOMS: atom_id res chain seq x y z
N MET A 1 3.55 -32.52 41.28
CA MET A 1 5.00 -32.80 41.06
C MET A 1 5.67 -31.52 40.61
N LYS A 2 6.92 -31.30 41.04
CA LYS A 2 7.64 -30.10 40.57
C LYS A 2 8.05 -30.24 39.11
N THR A 3 8.13 -29.13 38.40
CA THR A 3 8.51 -29.10 37.00
C THR A 3 9.88 -29.78 36.76
N GLU A 4 10.84 -29.49 37.64
CA GLU A 4 12.19 -30.08 37.60
C GLU A 4 12.15 -31.59 37.67
N GLU A 5 11.30 -32.14 38.48
CA GLU A 5 11.13 -33.60 38.67
C GLU A 5 10.59 -34.28 37.39
N ILE A 6 9.62 -33.63 36.72
CA ILE A 6 9.07 -34.14 35.46
C ILE A 6 10.16 -34.07 34.35
N GLU A 7 10.93 -32.99 34.33
CA GLU A 7 12.02 -32.78 33.38
C GLU A 7 13.09 -33.89 33.54
N GLU A 8 13.54 -34.13 34.76
CA GLU A 8 14.54 -35.17 35.06
C GLU A 8 14.07 -36.56 34.61
N ARG A 9 12.86 -36.95 34.98
CA ARG A 9 12.26 -38.24 34.58
C ARG A 9 12.13 -38.38 33.06
N LEU A 10 11.72 -37.29 32.35
CA LEU A 10 11.61 -37.30 30.91
C LEU A 10 13.00 -37.49 30.24
N ILE A 11 14.03 -36.79 30.75
CA ILE A 11 15.40 -36.91 30.24
C ILE A 11 15.93 -38.34 30.48
N GLU A 12 15.70 -38.88 31.67
CA GLU A 12 16.09 -40.28 32.00
C GLU A 12 15.41 -41.26 31.06
N TYR A 13 14.12 -41.10 30.83
CA TYR A 13 13.35 -41.96 29.91
C TYR A 13 13.90 -41.89 28.50
N ILE A 14 14.09 -40.68 27.96
CA ILE A 14 14.60 -40.45 26.59
C ILE A 14 15.97 -41.16 26.45
N ASN A 15 16.87 -40.95 27.41
CA ASN A 15 18.25 -41.52 27.31
C ASN A 15 18.22 -43.04 27.46
N SER A 16 17.39 -43.61 28.35
CA SER A 16 17.29 -45.04 28.54
C SER A 16 16.71 -45.80 27.34
N GLN A 17 15.80 -45.16 26.61
CA GLN A 17 15.13 -45.73 25.42
C GLN A 17 15.80 -45.29 24.11
N SER A 18 16.81 -44.42 24.16
CA SER A 18 17.41 -43.76 23.00
C SER A 18 16.32 -43.09 22.12
N GLY A 19 15.38 -42.40 22.75
CA GLY A 19 14.28 -41.72 22.07
C GLY A 19 12.90 -42.05 22.61
N ILE A 20 11.88 -41.91 21.79
CA ILE A 20 10.50 -42.22 22.16
C ILE A 20 9.78 -43.01 21.05
N THR A 21 8.76 -43.77 21.41
CA THR A 21 7.82 -44.41 20.45
C THR A 21 6.57 -43.54 20.31
N THR A 22 6.22 -43.23 19.09
CA THR A 22 5.06 -42.38 18.76
C THR A 22 4.16 -43.08 17.73
N ALA A 23 3.04 -42.48 17.40
CA ALA A 23 2.17 -42.96 16.29
C ALA A 23 2.88 -42.95 14.93
N LEU A 24 3.96 -42.16 14.80
CA LEU A 24 4.77 -42.07 13.56
C LEU A 24 5.94 -43.08 13.56
N GLY A 25 6.04 -43.92 14.58
CA GLY A 25 7.14 -44.89 14.74
C GLY A 25 8.09 -44.46 15.85
N LYS A 26 9.24 -45.20 15.96
CA LYS A 26 10.26 -44.89 16.94
C LYS A 26 11.14 -43.73 16.45
N LEU A 27 11.22 -42.68 17.25
CA LEU A 27 12.02 -41.49 17.00
C LEU A 27 13.28 -41.59 17.87
N LEU A 28 14.46 -41.60 17.20
CA LEU A 28 15.74 -41.80 17.89
C LEU A 28 16.38 -40.43 18.18
N PHE A 29 16.65 -40.15 19.44
CA PHE A 29 17.34 -38.94 19.92
C PHE A 29 17.69 -39.11 21.41
N THR A 30 18.55 -38.24 21.89
CA THR A 30 19.01 -38.20 23.28
C THR A 30 18.88 -36.80 23.87
N SER A 31 19.22 -36.62 25.11
CA SER A 31 19.24 -35.31 25.75
C SER A 31 20.19 -34.31 25.07
N SER A 32 21.23 -34.81 24.37
CA SER A 32 22.17 -33.95 23.63
C SER A 32 21.58 -33.31 22.38
N ASP A 33 20.45 -33.82 21.89
CA ASP A 33 19.75 -33.29 20.70
C ASP A 33 18.77 -32.15 21.06
N ARG A 34 18.84 -31.64 22.30
CA ARG A 34 18.03 -30.54 22.76
C ARG A 34 18.42 -29.23 22.05
N ILE A 35 17.48 -28.60 21.37
CA ILE A 35 17.66 -27.34 20.65
C ILE A 35 16.99 -26.15 21.33
N GLY A 36 16.13 -26.39 22.32
CA GLY A 36 15.46 -25.30 23.02
C GLY A 36 14.90 -25.69 24.37
N GLN A 37 14.82 -24.71 25.24
CA GLN A 37 14.15 -24.80 26.54
C GLN A 37 13.36 -23.51 26.75
N GLY A 38 12.07 -23.59 26.88
CA GLY A 38 11.19 -22.47 27.14
C GLY A 38 10.55 -22.58 28.51
N GLY A 39 9.75 -21.61 28.88
CA GLY A 39 9.17 -21.52 30.22
C GLY A 39 8.35 -22.71 30.67
N ASN A 40 8.00 -23.64 29.83
CA ASN A 40 7.18 -24.80 30.15
C ASN A 40 7.53 -26.02 29.31
N GLY A 41 8.64 -26.03 28.57
CA GLY A 41 8.88 -27.18 27.71
C GLY A 41 10.29 -27.34 27.19
N LEU A 42 10.58 -28.53 26.72
CA LEU A 42 11.86 -28.94 26.14
C LEU A 42 11.62 -29.23 24.66
N VAL A 43 12.53 -28.79 23.80
CA VAL A 43 12.46 -29.01 22.34
C VAL A 43 13.70 -29.76 21.90
N TYR A 44 13.49 -30.88 21.20
CA TYR A 44 14.55 -31.73 20.66
C TYR A 44 14.47 -31.77 19.14
N ARG A 45 15.64 -31.84 18.49
CA ARG A 45 15.76 -32.09 17.04
C ARG A 45 15.85 -33.58 16.78
N VAL A 46 15.17 -34.06 15.76
CA VAL A 46 15.20 -35.48 15.37
C VAL A 46 15.22 -35.55 13.83
N THR A 47 16.00 -36.49 13.30
CA THR A 47 16.04 -36.76 11.86
C THR A 47 15.23 -38.01 11.54
N ILE A 48 14.31 -37.91 10.56
CA ILE A 48 13.53 -39.03 10.06
C ILE A 48 13.61 -38.99 8.52
N ASN A 49 14.13 -40.06 7.91
CA ASN A 49 14.20 -40.14 6.44
C ASN A 49 14.85 -38.88 5.83
N ASP A 50 15.95 -38.47 6.39
CA ASP A 50 16.74 -37.29 5.97
C ASP A 50 16.01 -35.95 6.12
N LYS A 51 14.90 -35.92 6.85
CA LYS A 51 14.18 -34.69 7.18
C LYS A 51 14.27 -34.39 8.66
N GLU A 52 14.57 -33.14 8.98
CA GLU A 52 14.61 -32.67 10.36
C GLU A 52 13.21 -32.31 10.86
N ILE A 53 12.86 -32.82 12.02
CA ILE A 53 11.65 -32.45 12.76
C ILE A 53 12.04 -31.98 14.16
N ALA A 54 11.15 -31.24 14.81
CA ALA A 54 11.30 -30.85 16.20
C ALA A 54 10.21 -31.53 17.03
N ILE A 55 10.59 -31.99 18.24
CA ILE A 55 9.63 -32.51 19.20
C ILE A 55 9.63 -31.57 20.41
N LYS A 56 8.50 -30.98 20.71
CA LYS A 56 8.28 -30.09 21.85
C LYS A 56 7.52 -30.87 22.94
N PHE A 57 8.07 -31.00 24.13
CA PHE A 57 7.45 -31.65 25.30
C PHE A 57 6.96 -30.58 26.26
N LEU A 58 5.77 -30.78 26.86
CA LEU A 58 5.31 -29.96 27.95
C LEU A 58 5.78 -30.56 29.28
N VAL A 59 6.62 -29.86 30.00
CA VAL A 59 7.15 -30.28 31.31
C VAL A 59 6.33 -29.57 32.42
N SER A 60 5.12 -30.04 32.64
CA SER A 60 4.23 -29.45 33.66
C SER A 60 3.05 -30.38 33.95
N ASP A 61 2.71 -30.50 35.23
CA ASP A 61 1.51 -31.21 35.68
C ASP A 61 0.26 -30.30 35.80
N SER A 62 0.41 -29.01 35.51
CA SER A 62 -0.69 -28.06 35.53
C SER A 62 -1.69 -28.38 34.41
N GLU A 63 -2.91 -28.77 34.78
CA GLU A 63 -4.02 -29.03 33.85
C GLU A 63 -4.21 -27.87 32.86
N ARG A 64 -4.11 -26.67 33.37
CA ARG A 64 -4.26 -25.46 32.58
C ARG A 64 -3.16 -25.35 31.50
N LYS A 65 -1.90 -25.65 31.85
CA LYS A 65 -0.79 -25.63 30.87
C LYS A 65 -0.96 -26.76 29.84
N GLN A 66 -1.51 -27.90 30.25
CA GLN A 66 -1.84 -29.02 29.37
C GLN A 66 -2.92 -28.64 28.36
N VAL A 67 -4.00 -27.99 28.82
CA VAL A 67 -5.08 -27.49 27.95
C VAL A 67 -4.51 -26.48 26.95
N ARG A 68 -3.71 -25.52 27.43
CA ARG A 68 -3.07 -24.50 26.56
C ARG A 68 -2.15 -25.15 25.50
N PHE A 69 -1.35 -26.15 25.89
CA PHE A 69 -0.43 -26.87 25.01
C PHE A 69 -1.20 -27.65 23.94
N LYS A 70 -2.29 -28.29 24.32
CA LYS A 70 -3.20 -28.99 23.41
C LYS A 70 -3.86 -27.98 22.44
N SER A 71 -4.31 -26.83 22.94
CA SER A 71 -4.89 -25.76 22.14
C SER A 71 -3.88 -25.21 21.14
N GLU A 72 -2.61 -25.06 21.53
CA GLU A 72 -1.54 -24.65 20.64
C GLU A 72 -1.53 -25.50 19.37
N TYR A 73 -1.59 -26.83 19.50
CA TYR A 73 -1.59 -27.76 18.37
C TYR A 73 -2.81 -27.56 17.45
N PHE A 74 -4.02 -27.55 18.02
CA PHE A 74 -5.25 -27.46 17.23
C PHE A 74 -5.41 -26.09 16.60
N ASN A 75 -5.15 -25.01 17.34
CA ASN A 75 -5.27 -23.64 16.88
C ASN A 75 -4.27 -23.34 15.75
N THR A 76 -3.03 -23.80 15.92
CA THR A 76 -1.97 -23.63 14.90
C THR A 76 -2.35 -24.34 13.60
N ASN A 77 -2.82 -25.60 13.69
CA ASN A 77 -3.21 -26.35 12.50
C ASN A 77 -4.43 -25.72 11.83
N TYR A 78 -5.37 -25.23 12.59
CA TYR A 78 -6.50 -24.47 12.03
C TYR A 78 -6.02 -23.24 11.27
N ALA A 79 -5.18 -22.41 11.88
CA ALA A 79 -4.63 -21.22 11.23
C ALA A 79 -3.82 -21.58 9.98
N ARG A 80 -3.05 -22.67 10.02
CA ARG A 80 -2.22 -23.13 8.92
C ARG A 80 -3.03 -23.62 7.71
N ASN A 81 -4.20 -24.21 7.89
CA ASN A 81 -5.04 -24.67 6.77
C ASN A 81 -5.37 -23.52 5.80
N GLU A 82 -5.43 -22.30 6.29
CA GLU A 82 -5.74 -21.09 5.53
C GLU A 82 -4.49 -20.27 5.16
N LEU A 83 -3.39 -20.45 5.89
CA LEU A 83 -2.24 -19.52 5.88
C LEU A 83 -0.91 -20.28 5.80
N LYS A 84 -0.07 -19.91 4.82
CA LYS A 84 1.22 -20.59 4.59
C LYS A 84 2.34 -20.19 5.55
N ASN A 85 2.25 -18.99 6.15
CA ASN A 85 3.31 -18.43 7.00
C ASN A 85 3.14 -18.81 8.48
N ILE A 86 2.58 -19.99 8.75
CA ILE A 86 2.34 -20.53 10.09
C ILE A 86 3.14 -21.82 10.25
N VAL A 87 3.69 -22.05 11.44
CA VAL A 87 4.48 -23.25 11.75
C VAL A 87 3.67 -24.53 11.41
N ASN A 88 4.36 -25.53 10.85
CA ASN A 88 3.74 -26.80 10.48
C ASN A 88 3.80 -27.78 11.65
N MET A 89 2.67 -28.01 12.31
CA MET A 89 2.52 -29.00 13.39
C MET A 89 2.01 -30.31 12.82
N ILE A 90 2.77 -31.38 13.01
CA ILE A 90 2.57 -32.70 12.36
C ILE A 90 1.69 -33.61 13.23
N HIS A 91 1.98 -33.67 14.56
CA HIS A 91 1.33 -34.64 15.43
C HIS A 91 1.31 -34.14 16.88
N TYR A 92 0.20 -34.40 17.58
CA TYR A 92 0.08 -34.24 19.03
C TYR A 92 -0.01 -35.63 19.64
N GLY A 93 0.71 -35.89 20.74
CA GLY A 93 0.63 -37.16 21.46
C GLY A 93 0.89 -36.97 22.94
N GLU A 94 0.72 -38.07 23.67
CA GLU A 94 0.95 -38.14 25.11
C GLU A 94 1.87 -39.33 25.37
N LEU A 95 3.01 -39.07 26.01
CA LEU A 95 4.00 -40.05 26.38
C LEU A 95 3.80 -40.45 27.85
N LYS A 96 3.61 -41.73 28.09
CA LYS A 96 3.58 -42.28 29.47
C LYS A 96 4.99 -42.70 29.84
N ILE A 97 5.51 -42.09 30.88
CA ILE A 97 6.82 -42.42 31.46
C ILE A 97 6.63 -43.10 32.83
N GLN A 98 7.71 -43.39 33.55
CA GLN A 98 7.67 -44.07 34.86
C GLN A 98 6.62 -43.43 35.80
N ASP A 99 6.05 -44.27 36.67
CA ASP A 99 5.07 -43.89 37.69
C ASP A 99 3.80 -43.24 37.13
N ASN A 100 3.42 -43.62 35.88
CA ASN A 100 2.22 -43.14 35.20
C ASN A 100 2.21 -41.62 34.93
N VAL A 101 3.37 -40.97 34.95
CA VAL A 101 3.47 -39.55 34.55
C VAL A 101 3.21 -39.45 33.05
N VAL A 102 2.28 -38.58 32.67
CA VAL A 102 1.92 -38.33 31.27
C VAL A 102 2.55 -37.00 30.83
N VAL A 103 3.34 -37.06 29.79
CA VAL A 103 4.02 -35.87 29.22
C VAL A 103 3.49 -35.63 27.80
N PRO A 104 2.68 -34.58 27.59
CA PRO A 104 2.23 -34.23 26.27
C PRO A 104 3.39 -33.75 25.38
N TYR A 105 3.31 -34.10 24.08
CA TYR A 105 4.32 -33.63 23.10
C TYR A 105 3.66 -33.23 21.78
N ILE A 106 4.33 -32.34 21.08
CA ILE A 106 3.98 -31.91 19.69
C ILE A 106 5.17 -32.18 18.79
N ILE A 107 4.94 -32.84 17.67
CA ILE A 107 5.92 -33.00 16.58
C ILE A 107 5.61 -31.93 15.54
N MET A 108 6.64 -31.22 15.08
CA MET A 108 6.51 -30.12 14.10
C MET A 108 7.72 -30.10 13.16
N THR A 109 7.63 -29.39 12.06
CA THR A 109 8.79 -29.10 11.21
C THR A 109 9.87 -28.41 12.05
N CYS A 110 11.12 -28.83 11.85
CA CYS A 110 12.25 -28.18 12.50
C CYS A 110 12.60 -26.91 11.74
N TYR A 111 12.70 -25.78 12.43
CA TYR A 111 13.14 -24.51 11.89
C TYR A 111 14.52 -24.21 12.44
N SER A 112 15.37 -23.55 11.62
CA SER A 112 16.79 -23.38 11.94
C SER A 112 17.01 -22.56 13.22
N LYS A 113 16.26 -21.49 13.38
CA LYS A 113 16.40 -20.56 14.51
C LYS A 113 15.14 -19.70 14.64
N ASN A 114 15.01 -19.03 15.79
CA ASN A 114 14.00 -18.00 15.97
C ASN A 114 14.60 -16.61 15.64
N LEU A 115 13.77 -15.60 15.55
CA LEU A 115 14.16 -14.23 15.18
C LEU A 115 15.17 -13.65 16.19
N LYS A 116 15.13 -14.09 17.45
CA LYS A 116 16.09 -13.65 18.49
C LYS A 116 17.51 -14.12 18.18
N ILE A 117 17.64 -15.39 17.79
CA ILE A 117 18.94 -15.97 17.37
C ILE A 117 19.35 -15.35 16.02
N TYR A 118 18.43 -15.25 15.06
CA TYR A 118 18.66 -14.64 13.75
C TYR A 118 19.29 -13.26 13.89
N ARG A 119 18.67 -12.39 14.73
CA ARG A 119 19.18 -11.03 14.95
C ARG A 119 20.55 -11.02 15.63
N LYS A 120 20.76 -11.92 16.61
CA LYS A 120 22.04 -12.00 17.34
C LYS A 120 23.22 -12.39 16.42
N GLU A 121 22.96 -13.18 15.38
CA GLU A 121 23.97 -13.60 14.41
C GLU A 121 24.32 -12.51 13.40
N LYS A 122 23.52 -11.45 13.31
CA LYS A 122 23.76 -10.33 12.41
C LYS A 122 24.64 -9.28 13.10
N SER A 123 25.76 -8.93 12.48
CA SER A 123 26.61 -7.81 12.94
C SER A 123 25.89 -6.48 12.75
N GLU A 124 25.12 -6.36 11.67
CA GLU A 124 24.34 -5.18 11.31
C GLU A 124 23.05 -5.61 10.64
N ILE A 125 21.99 -4.85 10.85
CA ILE A 125 20.70 -5.07 10.20
C ILE A 125 20.65 -4.24 8.92
N THR A 126 20.47 -4.89 7.78
CA THR A 126 20.32 -4.21 6.50
C THR A 126 18.83 -3.82 6.30
N GLU A 127 18.60 -2.85 5.42
CA GLU A 127 17.25 -2.48 5.00
C GLU A 127 16.47 -3.70 4.49
N LYS A 128 17.12 -4.53 3.69
CA LYS A 128 16.53 -5.77 3.14
C LYS A 128 16.07 -6.73 4.24
N ASP A 129 16.91 -6.92 5.30
CA ASP A 129 16.52 -7.74 6.46
C ASP A 129 15.27 -7.19 7.13
N PHE A 130 15.24 -5.87 7.37
CA PHE A 130 14.12 -5.19 8.01
C PHE A 130 12.85 -5.29 7.17
N LEU A 131 12.93 -4.97 5.88
CA LEU A 131 11.77 -5.02 4.97
C LEU A 131 11.23 -6.45 4.83
N SER A 132 12.11 -7.47 4.84
CA SER A 132 11.68 -8.88 4.82
C SER A 132 10.83 -9.20 6.07
N LEU A 133 11.28 -8.76 7.23
CA LEU A 133 10.54 -8.94 8.49
C LEU A 133 9.20 -8.17 8.46
N VAL A 134 9.22 -6.91 8.04
CA VAL A 134 8.01 -6.07 7.94
C VAL A 134 6.97 -6.73 7.02
N LYS A 135 7.40 -7.15 5.83
CA LYS A 135 6.53 -7.81 4.84
C LYS A 135 5.90 -9.07 5.44
N PHE A 136 6.68 -9.89 6.13
CA PHE A 136 6.19 -11.09 6.81
C PHE A 136 5.16 -10.73 7.87
N LEU A 137 5.48 -9.78 8.76
CA LEU A 137 4.59 -9.38 9.86
C LEU A 137 3.26 -8.81 9.32
N PHE A 138 3.34 -7.89 8.37
CA PHE A 138 2.15 -7.27 7.79
C PHE A 138 1.26 -8.32 7.09
N SER A 139 1.85 -9.14 6.22
CA SER A 139 1.07 -10.14 5.47
C SER A 139 0.44 -11.18 6.41
N THR A 140 1.20 -11.67 7.39
CA THR A 140 0.73 -12.72 8.30
C THR A 140 -0.35 -12.19 9.24
N LEU A 141 -0.10 -11.02 9.89
CA LEU A 141 -1.06 -10.44 10.83
C LEU A 141 -2.34 -9.99 10.13
N ASN A 142 -2.23 -9.44 8.92
CA ASN A 142 -3.43 -9.06 8.16
C ASN A 142 -4.34 -10.27 7.95
N LEU A 143 -3.75 -11.38 7.49
CA LEU A 143 -4.49 -12.60 7.19
C LEU A 143 -5.14 -13.22 8.44
N ILE A 144 -4.41 -13.34 9.57
CA ILE A 144 -5.01 -13.91 10.80
C ILE A 144 -6.09 -12.98 11.37
N HIS A 145 -5.90 -11.66 11.31
CA HIS A 145 -6.90 -10.69 11.79
C HIS A 145 -8.18 -10.72 10.93
N GLU A 146 -8.06 -10.92 9.60
CA GLU A 146 -9.21 -11.10 8.71
C GLU A 146 -10.03 -12.36 9.04
N LYS A 147 -9.35 -13.37 9.61
CA LYS A 147 -10.00 -14.62 10.08
C LYS A 147 -10.48 -14.53 11.53
N GLY A 148 -10.49 -13.34 12.12
CA GLY A 148 -10.92 -13.16 13.52
C GLY A 148 -9.95 -13.72 14.55
N ILE A 149 -8.69 -13.99 14.18
CA ILE A 149 -7.68 -14.55 15.09
C ILE A 149 -6.82 -13.42 15.64
N ILE A 150 -6.69 -13.32 16.96
CA ILE A 150 -5.79 -12.41 17.66
C ILE A 150 -4.73 -13.28 18.34
N HIS A 151 -3.46 -13.10 17.97
CA HIS A 151 -2.36 -13.97 18.42
C HIS A 151 -2.01 -13.80 19.89
N ARG A 152 -1.89 -12.55 20.35
CA ARG A 152 -1.62 -12.16 21.76
C ARG A 152 -0.21 -12.44 22.28
N ASP A 153 0.66 -13.10 21.51
CA ASP A 153 2.03 -13.42 21.96
C ASP A 153 3.05 -13.22 20.81
N ILE A 154 2.94 -12.10 20.09
CA ILE A 154 3.91 -11.74 19.05
C ILE A 154 5.21 -11.29 19.72
N LYS A 155 6.29 -12.04 19.49
CA LYS A 155 7.63 -11.74 20.03
C LYS A 155 8.70 -12.48 19.22
N PRO A 156 9.98 -12.08 19.32
CA PRO A 156 11.04 -12.71 18.52
C PRO A 156 11.17 -14.22 18.67
N GLU A 157 10.89 -14.77 19.85
CA GLU A 157 10.96 -16.21 20.09
C GLU A 157 9.92 -17.00 19.30
N ASN A 158 8.79 -16.37 18.96
CA ASN A 158 7.67 -16.99 18.25
C ASN A 158 7.69 -16.77 16.74
N ILE A 159 8.74 -16.13 16.23
CA ILE A 159 8.98 -15.94 14.79
C ILE A 159 10.18 -16.82 14.42
N LEU A 160 9.93 -17.85 13.59
CA LEU A 160 10.94 -18.84 13.23
C LEU A 160 11.41 -18.64 11.79
N ASP A 161 12.69 -18.94 11.53
CA ASP A 161 13.33 -18.82 10.21
C ASP A 161 13.46 -20.21 9.59
N ASP A 162 13.10 -20.35 8.32
CA ASP A 162 13.12 -21.62 7.57
C ASP A 162 14.44 -21.91 6.84
N GLU A 163 15.53 -21.21 7.16
CA GLU A 163 16.86 -21.28 6.52
C GLU A 163 16.95 -20.60 5.15
N TYR A 164 15.82 -20.36 4.52
CA TYR A 164 15.75 -19.67 3.21
C TYR A 164 15.41 -18.19 3.34
N GLY A 165 15.43 -17.66 4.60
CA GLY A 165 15.07 -16.27 4.89
C GLY A 165 13.58 -16.02 4.88
N LYS A 166 12.77 -17.07 5.01
CA LYS A 166 11.32 -16.95 5.14
C LYS A 166 10.94 -17.19 6.59
N PHE A 167 10.18 -16.27 7.14
CA PHE A 167 9.70 -16.35 8.51
C PHE A 167 8.35 -17.08 8.58
N VAL A 168 8.13 -17.79 9.69
CA VAL A 168 6.84 -18.38 10.04
C VAL A 168 6.47 -17.99 11.47
N LEU A 169 5.18 -17.86 11.75
CA LEU A 169 4.66 -17.53 13.07
C LEU A 169 4.29 -18.82 13.83
N SER A 170 4.65 -18.89 15.11
CA SER A 170 4.42 -20.05 15.97
C SER A 170 3.73 -19.63 17.28
N ASP A 171 3.30 -20.63 18.05
CA ASP A 171 2.74 -20.52 19.42
C ASP A 171 1.38 -19.79 19.48
N PHE A 172 0.35 -20.43 18.95
CA PHE A 172 -1.05 -20.01 19.07
C PHE A 172 -1.72 -20.47 20.37
N GLY A 173 -0.92 -20.79 21.41
CA GLY A 173 -1.41 -21.35 22.68
C GLY A 173 -2.31 -20.43 23.50
N ILE A 174 -2.22 -19.12 23.29
CA ILE A 174 -3.11 -18.13 23.93
C ILE A 174 -3.86 -17.28 22.92
N ALA A 175 -3.85 -17.67 21.64
CA ALA A 175 -4.59 -16.95 20.61
C ALA A 175 -6.09 -16.95 20.92
N HIS A 176 -6.74 -15.84 20.60
CA HIS A 176 -8.19 -15.71 20.70
C HIS A 176 -8.79 -15.90 19.30
N PHE A 177 -9.85 -16.70 19.24
CA PHE A 177 -10.61 -16.98 18.02
C PHE A 177 -12.03 -16.46 18.19
N ASP A 178 -12.61 -15.91 17.17
CA ASP A 178 -13.99 -15.41 17.22
C ASP A 178 -14.94 -16.62 17.41
N ARG A 179 -15.85 -16.51 18.38
CA ARG A 179 -16.59 -17.64 18.97
C ARG A 179 -17.50 -18.42 18.01
N GLU A 180 -17.96 -17.81 16.94
CA GLU A 180 -18.93 -18.45 16.05
C GLU A 180 -18.34 -19.58 15.20
N GLU A 181 -17.02 -19.60 15.02
CA GLU A 181 -16.35 -20.60 14.17
C GLU A 181 -15.52 -21.64 14.93
N PHE A 182 -15.30 -21.49 16.26
CA PHE A 182 -14.30 -22.30 16.99
C PHE A 182 -14.82 -22.89 18.29
N PRO A 183 -14.80 -24.23 18.42
CA PRO A 183 -15.33 -24.89 19.63
C PRO A 183 -14.39 -24.93 20.83
N ILE A 184 -13.10 -24.52 20.69
CA ILE A 184 -12.14 -24.57 21.79
C ILE A 184 -11.86 -23.15 22.31
N ASP A 185 -12.62 -22.73 23.31
CA ASP A 185 -12.48 -21.41 23.92
C ASP A 185 -11.55 -21.51 25.16
N ASN A 186 -10.34 -20.99 25.01
CA ASN A 186 -9.45 -20.77 26.16
C ASN A 186 -9.88 -19.46 26.84
N LYS A 187 -10.82 -19.54 27.76
CA LYS A 187 -11.22 -18.40 28.57
C LYS A 187 -10.05 -17.92 29.43
N THR A 188 -9.34 -16.92 28.90
CA THR A 188 -8.37 -16.19 29.71
C THR A 188 -9.13 -15.39 30.73
N ARG A 189 -9.00 -15.73 32.02
CA ARG A 189 -9.63 -14.96 33.08
C ARG A 189 -9.01 -13.58 33.19
N LYS A 190 -9.85 -12.56 33.45
CA LYS A 190 -9.38 -11.20 33.74
C LYS A 190 -8.29 -11.23 34.82
N GLY A 191 -7.13 -10.63 34.53
CA GLY A 191 -6.04 -10.49 35.49
C GLY A 191 -4.89 -11.48 35.34
N GLU A 192 -4.92 -12.34 34.33
CA GLU A 192 -3.82 -13.29 34.11
C GLU A 192 -2.66 -12.69 33.33
N ARG A 193 -1.48 -12.67 33.96
CA ARG A 193 -0.23 -12.29 33.26
C ARG A 193 0.21 -13.45 32.37
N LEU A 194 -0.28 -13.46 31.13
CA LEU A 194 0.01 -14.55 30.18
C LEU A 194 1.15 -14.20 29.22
N ALA A 195 1.56 -12.95 29.18
CA ALA A 195 2.39 -12.46 28.09
C ALA A 195 3.79 -12.08 28.58
N ASN A 196 4.74 -12.16 27.68
CA ASN A 196 6.07 -11.58 27.89
C ASN A 196 5.90 -10.06 27.97
N ILE A 197 6.20 -9.50 29.13
CA ILE A 197 6.00 -8.07 29.43
C ILE A 197 6.70 -7.17 28.40
N GLU A 198 7.85 -7.57 27.88
CA GLU A 198 8.66 -6.73 26.95
C GLU A 198 7.91 -6.40 25.67
N PHE A 199 7.18 -7.33 25.08
CA PHE A 199 6.54 -7.15 23.78
C PHE A 199 5.02 -6.95 23.88
N SER A 200 4.43 -7.21 25.06
CA SER A 200 2.98 -7.17 25.24
C SER A 200 2.43 -5.75 25.32
N ALA A 201 1.27 -5.54 24.73
CA ALA A 201 0.54 -4.29 24.80
C ALA A 201 0.10 -3.98 26.26
N PRO A 202 0.02 -2.68 26.63
CA PRO A 202 -0.38 -2.30 28.00
C PRO A 202 -1.68 -2.93 28.47
N GLU A 203 -2.68 -3.05 27.59
CA GLU A 203 -3.99 -3.65 27.94
C GLU A 203 -3.92 -5.15 28.22
N GLN A 204 -2.88 -5.84 27.75
CA GLN A 204 -2.64 -7.24 28.11
C GLN A 204 -2.07 -7.39 29.53
N ILE A 205 -1.45 -6.31 30.03
CA ILE A 205 -0.77 -6.30 31.32
C ILE A 205 -1.71 -5.77 32.44
N ASN A 206 -2.43 -4.68 32.16
CA ASN A 206 -3.17 -3.93 33.18
C ASN A 206 -4.70 -4.06 33.08
N ASN A 207 -5.22 -4.72 32.05
CA ASN A 207 -6.65 -4.97 31.85
C ASN A 207 -7.54 -3.71 31.78
N GLN A 208 -6.98 -2.55 31.47
CA GLN A 208 -7.74 -1.30 31.38
C GLN A 208 -8.64 -1.25 30.14
N TYR A 209 -8.28 -1.98 29.10
CA TYR A 209 -9.01 -2.02 27.82
C TYR A 209 -9.17 -3.48 27.39
N ALA A 210 -10.13 -3.73 26.52
CA ALA A 210 -10.29 -5.04 25.88
C ALA A 210 -9.08 -5.34 24.98
N VAL A 211 -8.62 -6.57 25.00
CA VAL A 211 -7.52 -7.04 24.13
C VAL A 211 -8.12 -7.37 22.76
N THR A 212 -7.77 -6.60 21.77
CA THR A 212 -8.23 -6.74 20.37
C THR A 212 -7.01 -6.92 19.45
N LYS A 213 -7.24 -6.93 18.14
CA LYS A 213 -6.15 -6.99 17.14
C LYS A 213 -5.13 -5.84 17.30
N THR A 214 -5.51 -4.72 17.94
CA THR A 214 -4.60 -3.61 18.23
C THR A 214 -3.49 -4.00 19.21
N ALA A 215 -3.67 -5.07 20.01
CA ALA A 215 -2.61 -5.61 20.88
C ALA A 215 -1.50 -6.27 20.03
N ASP A 216 -1.87 -7.05 19.00
CA ASP A 216 -0.90 -7.63 18.07
C ASP A 216 -0.16 -6.53 17.27
N ILE A 217 -0.88 -5.46 16.89
CA ILE A 217 -0.28 -4.28 16.22
C ILE A 217 0.80 -3.63 17.10
N TYR A 218 0.53 -3.49 18.39
CA TYR A 218 1.50 -2.99 19.37
C TYR A 218 2.72 -3.92 19.43
N SER A 219 2.48 -5.22 19.61
CA SER A 219 3.56 -6.23 19.77
C SER A 219 4.40 -6.31 18.48
N MET A 220 3.77 -6.24 17.33
CA MET A 220 4.43 -6.17 16.02
C MET A 220 5.41 -4.99 15.96
N ALA A 221 4.95 -3.80 16.35
CA ALA A 221 5.78 -2.59 16.34
C ALA A 221 6.94 -2.71 17.33
N GLN A 222 6.72 -3.33 18.50
CA GLN A 222 7.81 -3.63 19.44
C GLN A 222 8.85 -4.58 18.83
N VAL A 223 8.40 -5.59 18.07
CA VAL A 223 9.32 -6.51 17.37
C VAL A 223 10.11 -5.76 16.29
N MET A 224 9.45 -4.90 15.50
CA MET A 224 10.10 -4.07 14.47
C MET A 224 11.18 -3.17 15.11
N TYR A 225 10.82 -2.48 16.18
CA TYR A 225 11.73 -1.60 16.93
C TYR A 225 12.93 -2.39 17.49
N TRP A 226 12.62 -3.49 18.20
CA TRP A 226 13.63 -4.37 18.80
C TRP A 226 14.59 -4.94 17.75
N PHE A 227 14.08 -5.28 16.57
CA PHE A 227 14.89 -5.83 15.48
C PHE A 227 16.00 -4.85 15.05
N ILE A 228 15.68 -3.56 15.02
CA ILE A 228 16.63 -2.49 14.66
C ILE A 228 17.58 -2.17 15.83
N PHE A 229 17.01 -1.91 17.02
CA PHE A 229 17.76 -1.30 18.12
C PHE A 229 18.28 -2.31 19.16
N GLY A 230 17.77 -3.53 19.17
CA GLY A 230 18.13 -4.58 20.14
C GLY A 230 17.40 -4.44 21.48
N THR A 231 16.62 -3.38 21.65
CA THR A 231 15.86 -3.06 22.88
C THR A 231 14.40 -2.78 22.51
N VAL A 232 13.50 -2.91 23.46
CA VAL A 232 12.08 -2.53 23.28
C VAL A 232 11.87 -1.05 23.61
N ASN A 233 10.92 -0.41 22.95
CA ASN A 233 10.58 0.99 23.21
C ASN A 233 9.50 1.08 24.29
N ARG A 234 9.92 1.39 25.53
CA ARG A 234 9.00 1.61 26.66
C ARG A 234 9.39 2.88 27.42
N GLY A 235 8.60 3.94 27.26
CA GLY A 235 8.82 5.20 27.96
C GLY A 235 9.40 6.28 27.07
N THR A 236 10.19 7.17 27.66
CA THR A 236 10.84 8.29 26.96
C THR A 236 12.22 7.87 26.42
N GLY A 237 12.70 8.55 25.42
CA GLY A 237 14.02 8.30 24.82
C GLY A 237 14.00 7.29 23.68
N ALA A 238 12.94 7.27 22.90
CA ALA A 238 12.87 6.44 21.69
C ALA A 238 13.96 6.84 20.70
N GLU A 239 14.67 5.86 20.15
CA GLU A 239 15.55 6.03 19.01
C GLU A 239 14.73 5.98 17.71
N TYR A 240 15.26 6.58 16.64
CA TYR A 240 14.56 6.63 15.34
C TYR A 240 15.42 5.95 14.26
N ILE A 241 14.78 5.19 13.40
CA ILE A 241 15.43 4.51 12.28
C ILE A 241 16.09 5.55 11.36
N SER A 242 15.39 6.65 11.10
CA SER A 242 15.86 7.77 10.26
C SER A 242 17.07 8.51 10.83
N GLN A 243 17.34 8.37 12.14
CA GLN A 243 18.54 8.94 12.76
C GLN A 243 19.74 7.99 12.72
N LYS A 244 19.47 6.68 12.54
CA LYS A 244 20.49 5.64 12.55
C LYS A 244 20.90 5.19 11.16
N TYR A 245 19.95 5.18 10.22
CA TYR A 245 20.12 4.67 8.86
C TYR A 245 19.60 5.67 7.83
N ASP A 246 20.30 5.78 6.72
CA ASP A 246 19.91 6.60 5.57
C ASP A 246 19.08 5.74 4.56
N TRP A 247 17.96 5.19 5.04
CA TRP A 247 17.02 4.43 4.21
C TRP A 247 15.88 5.34 3.75
N ASP A 248 15.47 5.23 2.50
CA ASP A 248 14.45 6.12 1.90
C ASP A 248 13.16 6.20 2.72
N ASP A 249 12.70 5.08 3.25
CA ASP A 249 11.42 4.99 3.95
C ASP A 249 11.56 5.00 5.49
N ALA A 250 12.76 5.26 6.02
CA ALA A 250 13.05 5.19 7.47
C ALA A 250 12.08 6.04 8.30
N TYR A 251 11.83 7.29 7.89
CA TYR A 251 10.94 8.21 8.61
C TYR A 251 9.47 7.73 8.59
N ILE A 252 9.06 7.01 7.53
CA ILE A 252 7.70 6.45 7.47
C ILE A 252 7.56 5.35 8.51
N PHE A 253 8.58 4.47 8.62
CA PHE A 253 8.58 3.39 9.63
C PHE A 253 8.64 3.96 11.04
N ASP A 254 9.39 5.04 11.28
CA ASP A 254 9.38 5.73 12.58
C ASP A 254 7.96 6.20 12.94
N SER A 255 7.26 6.79 11.98
CA SER A 255 5.88 7.27 12.17
C SER A 255 4.92 6.10 12.45
N ILE A 256 5.05 4.99 11.72
CA ILE A 256 4.24 3.78 11.91
C ILE A 256 4.49 3.21 13.31
N ILE A 257 5.75 3.00 13.68
CA ILE A 257 6.13 2.43 14.99
C ILE A 257 5.59 3.31 16.11
N ASN A 258 5.81 4.62 16.04
CA ASN A 258 5.33 5.58 17.06
C ASN A 258 3.81 5.51 17.24
N LYS A 259 3.05 5.45 16.16
CA LYS A 259 1.59 5.39 16.25
C LYS A 259 1.13 4.02 16.79
N CYS A 260 1.76 2.92 16.36
CA CYS A 260 1.44 1.57 16.86
C CYS A 260 1.70 1.41 18.36
N LEU A 261 2.70 2.12 18.89
CA LEU A 261 3.13 2.01 20.29
C LEU A 261 2.38 2.94 21.26
N ARG A 262 1.32 3.60 20.80
CA ARG A 262 0.46 4.42 21.71
C ARG A 262 -0.12 3.54 22.81
N ASN A 263 -0.19 4.11 24.02
CA ASN A 263 -0.69 3.38 25.21
C ASN A 263 -2.16 3.00 25.07
N LYS A 264 -2.98 3.90 24.52
CA LYS A 264 -4.42 3.63 24.32
C LYS A 264 -4.63 2.90 22.99
N PRO A 265 -5.32 1.75 22.99
CA PRO A 265 -5.58 1.00 21.74
C PRO A 265 -6.27 1.83 20.64
N THR A 266 -7.16 2.76 21.03
CA THR A 266 -7.90 3.60 20.08
C THR A 266 -7.03 4.65 19.37
N GLU A 267 -5.85 4.95 19.90
CA GLU A 267 -4.90 5.91 19.30
C GLU A 267 -3.96 5.24 18.29
N ARG A 268 -3.97 3.91 18.22
CA ARG A 268 -3.18 3.10 17.28
C ARG A 268 -3.89 2.97 15.93
N PHE A 269 -3.19 2.43 14.94
CA PHE A 269 -3.86 1.90 13.76
C PHE A 269 -4.82 0.78 14.18
N GLN A 270 -5.99 0.71 13.53
CA GLN A 270 -7.02 -0.26 13.89
C GLN A 270 -6.94 -1.54 13.05
N SER A 271 -6.12 -1.56 12.00
CA SER A 271 -5.86 -2.75 11.17
C SER A 271 -4.51 -2.64 10.49
N ILE A 272 -4.02 -3.77 10.01
CA ILE A 272 -2.79 -3.80 9.18
C ILE A 272 -3.03 -3.10 7.84
N ASN A 273 -4.22 -3.22 7.28
CA ASN A 273 -4.57 -2.51 6.04
C ASN A 273 -4.46 -0.97 6.22
N GLU A 274 -4.89 -0.45 7.36
CA GLU A 274 -4.73 0.98 7.68
C GLU A 274 -3.24 1.40 7.71
N ILE A 275 -2.37 0.53 8.22
CA ILE A 275 -0.90 0.78 8.22
C ILE A 275 -0.38 0.79 6.78
N ILE A 276 -0.79 -0.17 5.96
CA ILE A 276 -0.36 -0.29 4.56
C ILE A 276 -0.79 0.95 3.77
N GLU A 277 -2.02 1.40 3.94
CA GLU A 277 -2.53 2.61 3.26
C GLU A 277 -1.80 3.87 3.74
N PHE A 278 -1.52 3.98 5.03
CA PHE A 278 -0.70 5.06 5.58
C PHE A 278 0.70 5.06 4.94
N TYR A 279 1.36 3.90 4.90
CA TYR A 279 2.70 3.77 4.27
C TYR A 279 2.66 4.23 2.81
N LYS A 280 1.68 3.77 2.02
CA LYS A 280 1.52 4.17 0.62
C LYS A 280 1.31 5.68 0.48
N SER A 281 0.47 6.26 1.33
CA SER A 281 0.17 7.71 1.27
C SER A 281 1.40 8.55 1.59
N GLU A 282 2.19 8.16 2.62
CA GLU A 282 3.40 8.89 2.99
C GLU A 282 4.51 8.75 1.92
N LYS A 283 4.65 7.56 1.36
CA LYS A 283 5.62 7.31 0.28
C LYS A 283 5.29 8.14 -0.96
N ASN A 284 4.01 8.26 -1.29
CA ASN A 284 3.56 9.07 -2.43
C ASN A 284 3.71 10.58 -2.20
N LYS A 285 3.62 11.06 -0.94
CA LYS A 285 3.84 12.48 -0.63
C LYS A 285 5.28 12.94 -0.92
N ASN A 286 6.22 12.06 -0.75
CA ASN A 286 7.65 12.35 -0.92
C ASN A 286 8.20 11.88 -2.27
N LYS A 287 7.37 11.23 -3.07
CA LYS A 287 7.71 11.05 -4.46
C LYS A 287 7.74 12.45 -5.05
N GLU A 288 8.93 12.99 -5.31
CA GLU A 288 9.06 14.13 -6.22
C GLU A 288 8.32 13.68 -7.46
N LEU A 289 7.16 14.27 -7.71
CA LEU A 289 6.40 14.00 -8.90
C LEU A 289 7.37 14.27 -10.05
N ASP A 290 7.76 13.24 -10.78
CA ASP A 290 8.45 13.44 -12.03
C ASP A 290 7.53 14.37 -12.84
N PRO A 291 7.90 15.62 -13.06
CA PRO A 291 6.99 16.55 -13.75
C PRO A 291 6.65 16.08 -15.15
N PHE A 292 7.41 15.11 -15.67
CA PHE A 292 7.24 14.58 -17.01
C PHE A 292 6.48 13.24 -17.04
N GLU A 293 6.18 12.61 -15.90
CA GLU A 293 5.40 11.36 -15.84
C GLU A 293 4.04 11.52 -16.52
N ASP A 294 3.38 12.64 -16.29
CA ASP A 294 2.10 12.96 -16.94
C ASP A 294 2.27 13.21 -18.46
N MET A 295 3.38 13.81 -18.87
CA MET A 295 3.69 14.01 -20.29
C MET A 295 3.91 12.67 -21.01
N TYR A 296 4.67 11.73 -20.40
CA TYR A 296 4.82 10.37 -20.94
C TYR A 296 3.49 9.65 -21.05
N THR A 297 2.62 9.84 -20.06
CA THR A 297 1.27 9.25 -20.04
C THR A 297 0.42 9.81 -21.19
N PHE A 298 0.44 11.13 -21.37
CA PHE A 298 -0.29 11.85 -22.43
C PHE A 298 0.21 11.42 -23.83
N HIS A 299 1.52 11.41 -24.03
CA HIS A 299 2.19 10.97 -25.25
C HIS A 299 1.75 9.53 -25.61
N SER A 300 1.83 8.62 -24.64
CA SER A 300 1.48 7.21 -24.82
C SER A 300 -0.02 7.03 -25.12
N ALA A 301 -0.87 7.84 -24.51
CA ALA A 301 -2.32 7.81 -24.76
C ALA A 301 -2.63 8.18 -26.22
N ILE A 302 -1.95 9.16 -26.75
CA ILE A 302 -2.13 9.58 -28.17
C ILE A 302 -1.61 8.46 -29.10
N LEU A 303 -0.41 7.96 -28.87
CA LEU A 303 0.20 6.92 -29.70
C LEU A 303 -0.58 5.59 -29.64
N SER A 304 -1.33 5.32 -28.60
CA SER A 304 -2.16 4.13 -28.53
C SER A 304 -3.29 4.12 -29.58
N VAL A 305 -3.69 5.31 -30.04
CA VAL A 305 -4.75 5.48 -31.06
C VAL A 305 -4.14 5.69 -32.45
N VAL A 306 -3.05 6.45 -32.55
CA VAL A 306 -2.44 6.82 -33.84
C VAL A 306 -0.94 6.50 -33.86
N PRO A 307 -0.56 5.21 -33.71
CA PRO A 307 0.86 4.82 -33.59
C PRO A 307 1.71 5.15 -34.86
N GLU A 308 1.08 5.26 -36.00
CA GLU A 308 1.75 5.60 -37.26
C GLU A 308 2.32 7.02 -37.28
N PHE A 309 1.89 7.88 -36.34
CA PHE A 309 2.35 9.28 -36.30
C PHE A 309 3.54 9.49 -35.33
N TYR A 310 4.12 8.42 -34.83
CA TYR A 310 5.32 8.52 -34.00
C TYR A 310 6.46 9.20 -34.78
N ASN A 311 7.04 10.22 -34.21
CA ASN A 311 8.12 11.03 -34.78
C ASN A 311 7.71 11.75 -36.07
N GLN A 312 6.42 12.07 -36.24
CA GLN A 312 5.88 12.75 -37.41
C GLN A 312 4.84 13.80 -37.01
N ALA A 313 4.81 14.89 -37.76
CA ALA A 313 3.70 15.84 -37.66
C ALA A 313 2.45 15.24 -38.31
N PHE A 314 1.31 15.41 -37.67
CA PHE A 314 0.04 14.87 -38.18
C PHE A 314 -1.10 15.87 -38.10
N ALA A 315 -2.13 15.61 -38.90
CA ALA A 315 -3.37 16.38 -38.87
C ALA A 315 -4.54 15.41 -39.01
N ILE A 316 -5.45 15.46 -38.04
CA ILE A 316 -6.64 14.59 -37.98
C ILE A 316 -7.88 15.44 -38.16
N THR A 317 -8.74 15.07 -39.13
CA THR A 317 -10.04 15.71 -39.37
C THR A 317 -11.22 14.78 -39.12
N ASP A 318 -10.95 13.47 -38.98
CA ASP A 318 -11.99 12.47 -38.73
C ASP A 318 -12.48 12.58 -37.28
N LYS A 319 -13.79 12.82 -37.13
CA LYS A 319 -14.42 13.03 -35.81
C LYS A 319 -14.45 11.78 -34.95
N GLU A 320 -14.43 10.58 -35.53
CA GLU A 320 -14.42 9.31 -34.75
C GLU A 320 -13.00 9.11 -34.18
N VAL A 321 -11.97 9.33 -34.99
CA VAL A 321 -10.58 9.26 -34.50
C VAL A 321 -10.34 10.32 -33.41
N MET A 322 -10.88 11.53 -33.56
CA MET A 322 -10.81 12.56 -32.51
C MET A 322 -11.45 12.07 -31.19
N CYS A 323 -12.63 11.41 -31.33
CA CYS A 323 -13.33 10.86 -30.17
C CYS A 323 -12.50 9.78 -29.47
N GLU A 324 -11.89 8.86 -30.24
CA GLU A 324 -11.01 7.81 -29.71
C GLU A 324 -9.80 8.41 -28.99
N LEU A 325 -9.19 9.45 -29.58
CA LEU A 325 -8.07 10.19 -28.95
C LEU A 325 -8.48 10.79 -27.60
N PHE A 326 -9.58 11.53 -27.56
CA PHE A 326 -10.03 12.15 -26.33
C PHE A 326 -10.39 11.08 -25.28
N ASN A 327 -11.03 9.98 -25.68
CA ASN A 327 -11.34 8.87 -24.77
C ASN A 327 -10.04 8.26 -24.20
N SER A 328 -9.04 8.03 -25.06
CA SER A 328 -7.75 7.51 -24.61
C SER A 328 -7.09 8.47 -23.60
N ILE A 329 -6.96 9.74 -23.97
CA ILE A 329 -6.32 10.77 -23.12
C ILE A 329 -7.02 10.86 -21.76
N PHE A 330 -8.35 11.02 -21.75
CA PHE A 330 -9.10 11.27 -20.49
C PHE A 330 -9.42 10.00 -19.69
N SER A 331 -9.13 8.79 -20.21
CA SER A 331 -9.22 7.55 -19.44
C SER A 331 -7.95 7.29 -18.62
N CYS A 332 -6.84 7.94 -18.96
CA CYS A 332 -5.59 7.78 -18.22
C CYS A 332 -5.64 8.50 -16.87
N LYS A 333 -4.81 8.01 -15.95
CA LYS A 333 -4.68 8.63 -14.62
C LYS A 333 -3.43 9.54 -14.64
N TYR A 334 -3.64 10.80 -14.36
CA TYR A 334 -2.59 11.81 -14.27
C TYR A 334 -2.38 12.21 -12.80
N ASN A 335 -1.16 12.61 -12.47
CA ASN A 335 -0.84 13.19 -11.15
C ASN A 335 -1.40 14.61 -11.04
N GLN A 336 -1.51 15.31 -12.17
CA GLN A 336 -2.04 16.66 -12.25
C GLN A 336 -3.17 16.73 -13.29
N SER A 337 -3.81 17.90 -13.39
CA SER A 337 -4.91 18.09 -14.34
C SER A 337 -4.39 18.19 -15.79
N ILE A 338 -5.20 17.70 -16.72
CA ILE A 338 -5.08 18.10 -18.13
C ILE A 338 -5.60 19.54 -18.21
N GLU A 339 -4.88 20.38 -18.93
CA GLU A 339 -5.24 21.79 -19.11
C GLU A 339 -5.28 22.16 -20.57
N PHE A 340 -6.08 23.17 -20.89
CA PHE A 340 -6.03 23.79 -22.18
C PHE A 340 -5.49 25.22 -22.04
N ASN A 341 -4.79 25.64 -23.05
CA ASN A 341 -4.17 26.97 -23.11
C ASN A 341 -4.53 27.65 -24.42
N THR A 342 -5.01 28.87 -24.32
CA THR A 342 -5.36 29.73 -25.49
C THR A 342 -4.30 30.78 -25.77
N GLY A 343 -3.18 30.73 -25.04
CA GLY A 343 -2.13 31.73 -25.10
C GLY A 343 -2.19 32.80 -24.03
N ILE A 344 -3.24 32.79 -23.21
CA ILE A 344 -3.49 33.83 -22.18
C ILE A 344 -3.51 33.22 -20.76
N GLY A 345 -3.76 31.94 -20.64
CA GLY A 345 -3.80 31.26 -19.38
C GLY A 345 -4.27 29.83 -19.53
N ASN A 346 -4.11 29.08 -18.47
CA ASN A 346 -4.46 27.65 -18.42
C ASN A 346 -5.80 27.46 -17.69
N ASN A 347 -6.59 26.52 -18.19
CA ASN A 347 -7.83 26.10 -17.55
C ASN A 347 -7.90 24.57 -17.58
N SER A 348 -8.20 23.96 -16.44
CA SER A 348 -8.32 22.52 -16.30
C SER A 348 -9.53 21.97 -17.05
N ILE A 349 -9.39 20.82 -17.68
CA ILE A 349 -10.50 20.08 -18.31
C ILE A 349 -10.49 18.62 -17.84
N ALA A 350 -11.69 18.12 -17.56
CA ALA A 350 -11.87 16.74 -17.12
C ALA A 350 -12.25 15.80 -18.27
N SER A 351 -12.78 16.34 -19.36
CA SER A 351 -13.20 15.53 -20.52
C SER A 351 -13.43 16.40 -21.76
N ILE A 352 -13.34 15.75 -22.91
CA ILE A 352 -13.84 16.28 -24.18
C ILE A 352 -14.72 15.17 -24.77
N THR A 353 -16.02 15.43 -24.95
CA THR A 353 -16.98 14.42 -25.39
C THR A 353 -17.68 14.87 -26.68
N LYS A 354 -17.87 13.94 -27.60
CA LYS A 354 -18.56 14.19 -28.87
C LYS A 354 -20.06 14.33 -28.64
N LEU A 355 -20.68 15.31 -29.30
CA LEU A 355 -22.13 15.56 -29.29
C LEU A 355 -22.78 14.99 -30.55
N GLU A 356 -24.10 14.84 -30.56
CA GLU A 356 -24.87 14.31 -31.68
C GLU A 356 -24.70 15.10 -32.99
N ASN A 357 -24.43 16.40 -32.88
CA ASN A 357 -24.23 17.29 -34.06
C ASN A 357 -22.78 17.32 -34.54
N ASN A 358 -21.92 16.38 -34.06
CA ASN A 358 -20.50 16.30 -34.38
C ASN A 358 -19.64 17.42 -33.80
N ASP A 359 -20.20 18.28 -32.94
CA ASP A 359 -19.41 19.17 -32.09
C ASP A 359 -18.88 18.42 -30.90
N PHE A 360 -18.03 19.09 -30.10
CA PHE A 360 -17.45 18.54 -28.88
C PHE A 360 -17.79 19.42 -27.68
N LEU A 361 -18.08 18.79 -26.56
CA LEU A 361 -18.24 19.46 -25.27
C LEU A 361 -16.92 19.36 -24.51
N MET A 362 -16.21 20.46 -24.33
CA MET A 362 -14.97 20.57 -23.56
C MET A 362 -15.28 21.27 -22.22
N GLY A 363 -15.41 20.48 -21.16
CA GLY A 363 -15.92 20.99 -19.89
C GLY A 363 -17.36 21.51 -20.08
N SER A 364 -17.54 22.83 -19.96
CA SER A 364 -18.85 23.47 -20.17
C SER A 364 -18.98 24.17 -21.52
N ARG A 365 -17.98 24.09 -22.39
CA ARG A 365 -17.94 24.78 -23.69
C ARG A 365 -18.22 23.83 -24.84
N GLN A 366 -19.18 24.19 -25.69
CA GLN A 366 -19.43 23.49 -26.95
C GLN A 366 -18.54 24.10 -28.03
N LEU A 367 -17.79 23.26 -28.72
CA LEU A 367 -16.79 23.64 -29.71
C LEU A 367 -16.92 22.80 -30.98
N ASN A 368 -16.79 23.41 -32.15
CA ASN A 368 -16.56 22.65 -33.38
C ASN A 368 -15.03 22.51 -33.57
N ILE A 369 -14.49 21.34 -33.21
CA ILE A 369 -13.09 21.02 -33.42
C ILE A 369 -12.98 20.39 -34.79
N HIS A 370 -12.54 21.15 -35.79
CA HIS A 370 -12.49 20.60 -37.13
C HIS A 370 -11.14 19.94 -37.49
N LYS A 371 -10.11 20.18 -36.69
CA LYS A 371 -8.81 19.54 -36.92
C LYS A 371 -8.03 19.44 -35.62
N ILE A 372 -7.32 18.32 -35.44
CA ILE A 372 -6.28 18.17 -34.43
C ILE A 372 -4.94 18.17 -35.14
N TRP A 373 -4.04 19.03 -34.70
CA TRP A 373 -2.63 19.05 -35.15
C TRP A 373 -1.78 18.43 -34.06
N GLY A 374 -0.83 17.59 -34.43
CA GLY A 374 0.11 17.05 -33.49
C GLY A 374 1.50 16.84 -34.05
N LEU A 375 2.47 16.82 -33.15
CA LEU A 375 3.84 16.38 -33.42
C LEU A 375 4.25 15.63 -32.13
N LEU A 376 4.57 14.37 -32.27
CA LEU A 376 5.05 13.54 -31.17
C LEU A 376 6.46 13.08 -31.52
N THR A 377 7.40 13.27 -30.60
CA THR A 377 8.82 13.06 -30.89
C THR A 377 9.45 12.12 -29.86
N ASP A 378 10.71 11.76 -30.06
CA ASP A 378 11.52 11.03 -29.08
C ASP A 378 11.76 11.87 -27.81
N ASP A 379 11.69 13.20 -27.95
CA ASP A 379 11.82 14.11 -26.83
C ASP A 379 10.46 14.74 -26.53
N ILE A 380 9.80 14.28 -25.48
CA ILE A 380 8.46 14.73 -25.09
C ILE A 380 8.37 16.25 -24.85
N TYR A 381 9.49 16.93 -24.64
CA TYR A 381 9.51 18.41 -24.53
C TYR A 381 9.12 19.10 -25.82
N ASP A 382 9.33 18.44 -26.97
CA ASP A 382 9.00 18.97 -28.27
C ASP A 382 7.60 18.55 -28.75
N ASP A 383 6.85 17.78 -27.95
CA ASP A 383 5.52 17.33 -28.32
C ASP A 383 4.53 18.49 -28.39
N ILE A 384 3.71 18.43 -29.44
CA ILE A 384 2.67 19.45 -29.72
C ILE A 384 1.34 18.73 -29.94
N PHE A 385 0.27 19.22 -29.29
CA PHE A 385 -1.09 18.76 -29.52
C PHE A 385 -2.04 19.97 -29.49
N LEU A 386 -2.60 20.28 -30.64
CA LEU A 386 -3.40 21.49 -30.83
C LEU A 386 -4.76 21.13 -31.44
N LEU A 387 -5.80 21.75 -30.93
CA LEU A 387 -7.15 21.70 -31.50
C LEU A 387 -7.39 22.97 -32.33
N GLU A 388 -7.69 22.83 -33.60
CA GLU A 388 -8.14 23.94 -34.46
C GLU A 388 -9.67 23.96 -34.41
N ILE A 389 -10.24 25.09 -33.99
CA ILE A 389 -11.66 25.23 -33.74
C ILE A 389 -12.25 26.37 -34.57
N ASP A 390 -13.54 26.24 -34.89
CA ASP A 390 -14.35 27.33 -35.41
C ASP A 390 -14.82 28.22 -34.24
N GLU A 391 -15.59 29.24 -34.54
CA GLU A 391 -16.21 30.08 -33.51
C GLU A 391 -17.06 29.20 -32.58
N SER A 392 -16.92 29.45 -31.29
CA SER A 392 -17.72 28.74 -30.32
C SER A 392 -19.21 29.09 -30.48
N LEU A 393 -20.02 28.05 -30.50
CA LEU A 393 -21.49 28.21 -30.58
C LEU A 393 -22.09 28.54 -29.21
N PRO A 394 -23.22 29.23 -29.20
CA PRO A 394 -23.97 29.37 -27.95
C PRO A 394 -24.31 28.00 -27.39
N TYR A 395 -24.16 27.83 -26.09
CA TYR A 395 -24.47 26.57 -25.42
C TYR A 395 -25.29 26.82 -24.15
N VAL A 396 -25.96 25.78 -23.69
CA VAL A 396 -26.87 25.89 -22.54
C VAL A 396 -26.26 25.10 -21.36
N ILE A 397 -26.11 25.76 -20.21
CA ILE A 397 -25.68 25.13 -18.94
C ILE A 397 -26.80 25.43 -17.92
N ASP A 398 -27.31 24.38 -17.30
CA ASP A 398 -28.36 24.49 -16.28
C ASP A 398 -29.57 25.36 -16.77
N GLY A 399 -29.93 25.22 -18.05
CA GLY A 399 -31.04 25.92 -18.65
C GLY A 399 -30.76 27.38 -19.01
N LYS A 400 -29.51 27.84 -18.87
CA LYS A 400 -29.08 29.21 -19.24
C LYS A 400 -28.26 29.18 -20.52
N GLU A 401 -28.62 29.98 -21.47
CA GLU A 401 -27.93 30.14 -22.74
C GLU A 401 -26.70 31.05 -22.58
N TYR A 402 -25.55 30.58 -23.08
CA TYR A 402 -24.31 31.34 -23.07
C TYR A 402 -24.01 31.86 -24.47
N TYR A 403 -23.42 33.06 -24.55
CA TYR A 403 -23.19 33.78 -25.77
C TYR A 403 -21.73 34.10 -25.97
N THR A 404 -21.26 34.03 -27.22
CA THR A 404 -19.92 34.48 -27.59
C THR A 404 -19.91 35.98 -27.84
N VAL A 405 -18.82 36.64 -27.49
CA VAL A 405 -18.62 38.08 -27.71
C VAL A 405 -17.20 38.34 -28.17
N GLU A 406 -17.05 39.37 -28.98
CA GLU A 406 -15.72 39.89 -29.37
C GLU A 406 -15.31 40.96 -28.37
N VAL A 407 -14.13 40.80 -27.77
CA VAL A 407 -13.57 41.80 -26.85
C VAL A 407 -12.82 42.85 -27.68
N ILE A 408 -13.03 44.11 -27.41
CA ILE A 408 -12.45 45.22 -28.13
C ILE A 408 -11.62 46.09 -27.17
N GLU A 409 -10.35 46.24 -27.45
CA GLU A 409 -9.44 47.13 -26.75
C GLU A 409 -8.64 47.94 -27.78
N ASN A 410 -8.63 49.26 -27.61
CA ASN A 410 -7.91 50.16 -28.51
C ASN A 410 -8.24 49.91 -30.02
N GLU A 411 -9.53 49.69 -30.31
CA GLU A 411 -10.07 49.40 -31.62
C GLU A 411 -9.61 48.06 -32.24
N GLN A 412 -8.98 47.15 -31.40
CA GLN A 412 -8.57 45.82 -31.84
C GLN A 412 -9.35 44.76 -31.04
N ILE A 413 -9.62 43.65 -31.68
CA ILE A 413 -10.20 42.50 -31.02
C ILE A 413 -9.11 41.82 -30.19
N VAL A 414 -9.36 41.60 -28.89
CA VAL A 414 -8.42 40.94 -27.98
C VAL A 414 -9.15 39.80 -27.25
N PRO A 415 -8.40 38.86 -26.74
CA PRO A 415 -9.02 37.76 -25.99
C PRO A 415 -9.84 38.23 -24.79
N TYR A 416 -11.04 37.68 -24.61
CA TYR A 416 -12.00 38.07 -23.57
C TYR A 416 -11.39 38.03 -22.17
N ASN A 417 -10.57 36.99 -21.88
CA ASN A 417 -10.00 36.81 -20.56
C ASN A 417 -8.94 37.87 -20.18
N ALA A 418 -8.45 38.65 -21.16
CA ALA A 418 -7.44 39.67 -20.89
C ALA A 418 -8.04 40.92 -20.24
N ILE A 419 -9.37 41.13 -20.35
CA ILE A 419 -10.01 42.39 -19.93
C ILE A 419 -11.25 42.10 -19.07
N ALA A 420 -11.16 42.35 -17.78
CA ALA A 420 -12.30 42.17 -16.86
C ALA A 420 -13.34 43.29 -16.98
N SER A 421 -12.98 44.43 -17.55
CA SER A 421 -13.84 45.63 -17.58
C SER A 421 -13.79 46.38 -18.92
N GLY A 422 -13.36 45.73 -19.96
CA GLY A 422 -13.24 46.38 -21.30
C GLY A 422 -14.56 46.50 -22.06
N TYR A 423 -14.42 46.74 -23.33
CA TYR A 423 -15.52 46.83 -24.29
C TYR A 423 -15.59 45.54 -25.13
N VAL A 424 -16.83 45.16 -25.46
CA VAL A 424 -17.09 44.00 -26.31
C VAL A 424 -18.09 44.39 -27.41
N ARG A 425 -18.03 43.66 -28.51
CA ARG A 425 -19.06 43.71 -29.55
C ARG A 425 -20.05 42.57 -29.26
N TYR A 426 -21.30 42.95 -29.00
CA TYR A 426 -22.39 42.03 -28.72
C TYR A 426 -23.65 42.51 -29.45
N LYS A 427 -24.22 41.67 -30.29
CA LYS A 427 -25.40 42.01 -31.11
C LYS A 427 -25.12 43.28 -31.94
N ASP A 428 -23.96 43.35 -32.58
CA ASP A 428 -23.52 44.48 -33.43
C ASP A 428 -23.37 45.83 -32.73
N LYS A 429 -23.37 45.82 -31.39
CA LYS A 429 -23.15 47.05 -30.58
C LYS A 429 -21.86 46.88 -29.77
N VAL A 430 -21.07 47.95 -29.75
CA VAL A 430 -19.90 48.02 -28.87
C VAL A 430 -20.37 48.65 -27.57
N GLN A 431 -20.16 47.91 -26.45
CA GLN A 431 -20.58 48.34 -25.13
C GLN A 431 -19.64 47.76 -24.06
N ARG A 432 -19.67 48.33 -22.88
CA ARG A 432 -18.83 47.81 -21.77
C ARG A 432 -19.35 46.45 -21.32
N VAL A 433 -18.41 45.55 -20.99
CA VAL A 433 -18.76 44.19 -20.46
C VAL A 433 -19.69 44.30 -19.28
N LEU A 434 -19.44 45.24 -18.37
CA LEU A 434 -20.27 45.46 -17.16
C LEU A 434 -21.71 45.90 -17.46
N ASP A 435 -21.95 46.47 -18.64
CA ASP A 435 -23.27 46.98 -19.04
C ASP A 435 -24.09 45.91 -19.78
N LEU A 436 -23.54 44.71 -19.99
CA LEU A 436 -24.25 43.63 -20.69
C LEU A 436 -25.30 42.98 -19.76
N ASP A 437 -26.50 42.83 -20.28
CA ASP A 437 -27.57 42.09 -19.59
C ASP A 437 -27.27 40.59 -19.44
N VAL A 438 -26.29 40.09 -20.19
CA VAL A 438 -25.86 38.69 -20.19
C VAL A 438 -24.40 38.53 -19.76
N GLN A 439 -23.83 39.49 -19.05
CA GLN A 439 -22.42 39.54 -18.69
C GLN A 439 -21.89 38.21 -18.10
N GLU A 440 -22.65 37.61 -17.20
CA GLU A 440 -22.23 36.36 -16.53
C GLU A 440 -22.22 35.15 -17.46
N ARG A 441 -22.78 35.30 -18.65
CA ARG A 441 -22.92 34.23 -19.64
C ARG A 441 -22.14 34.50 -20.95
N CYS A 442 -21.33 35.55 -20.97
CA CYS A 442 -20.51 35.89 -22.15
C CYS A 442 -19.17 35.16 -22.13
N ILE A 443 -18.73 34.69 -23.30
CA ILE A 443 -17.41 34.09 -23.50
C ILE A 443 -16.79 34.68 -24.77
N GLY A 444 -15.50 34.93 -24.72
CA GLY A 444 -14.76 35.38 -25.89
C GLY A 444 -14.66 34.27 -26.95
N ASN A 445 -14.66 34.65 -28.22
CA ASN A 445 -14.63 33.72 -29.34
C ASN A 445 -13.39 33.91 -30.22
N ASP A 446 -12.37 34.53 -29.70
CA ASP A 446 -11.16 34.94 -30.46
C ASP A 446 -10.10 33.84 -30.51
N TYR A 447 -10.36 32.66 -29.98
CA TYR A 447 -9.43 31.54 -30.04
C TYR A 447 -9.75 30.65 -31.24
N LYS A 448 -8.78 30.47 -32.11
CA LYS A 448 -8.88 29.56 -33.25
C LYS A 448 -8.10 28.27 -33.02
N VAL A 449 -7.15 28.31 -32.09
CA VAL A 449 -6.30 27.16 -31.75
C VAL A 449 -6.18 27.06 -30.22
N ILE A 450 -6.35 25.85 -29.70
CA ILE A 450 -6.24 25.54 -28.29
C ILE A 450 -5.16 24.47 -28.14
N ALA A 451 -4.16 24.71 -27.32
CA ALA A 451 -3.20 23.68 -26.91
C ALA A 451 -3.75 22.88 -25.70
N ILE A 452 -3.57 21.57 -25.71
CA ILE A 452 -3.95 20.69 -24.61
C ILE A 452 -2.71 19.92 -24.17
N ALA A 453 -2.48 19.89 -22.86
CA ALA A 453 -1.37 19.13 -22.26
C ALA A 453 -1.59 19.00 -20.74
N PRO A 454 -0.90 18.06 -20.09
CA PRO A 454 -0.83 18.07 -18.62
C PRO A 454 -0.26 19.40 -18.10
N PHE A 455 -0.64 19.77 -16.90
CA PHE A 455 -0.39 21.09 -16.27
C PHE A 455 1.03 21.63 -16.51
N HIS A 456 2.02 20.92 -16.30
CA HIS A 456 3.42 21.37 -16.47
C HIS A 456 3.86 21.58 -17.92
N UNK A 457 3.33 21.05 -18.71
CA UNK A 457 3.65 21.17 -20.11
C UNK A 457 2.95 22.32 -20.76
N UNK A 458 2.00 22.72 -20.26
CA UNK A 458 1.27 23.84 -20.70
C UNK A 458 2.12 25.12 -20.64
N UNK A 459 2.94 25.07 -19.89
CA UNK A 459 3.82 26.16 -19.78
C UNK A 459 4.87 26.10 -20.89
N UNK A 460 5.25 25.05 -21.18
CA UNK A 460 6.19 24.89 -22.23
C UNK A 460 5.55 24.84 -23.59
N UNK A 461 4.56 24.28 -23.59
CA UNK A 461 3.80 24.23 -24.79
C UNK A 461 3.16 25.57 -25.15
N UNK A 462 2.86 26.16 -24.30
CA UNK A 462 2.28 27.46 -24.46
C UNK A 462 3.27 28.47 -25.08
N UNK A 463 4.30 28.26 -24.80
CA UNK A 463 5.29 29.08 -25.40
C UNK A 463 5.57 28.63 -26.81
N UNK A 464 5.51 27.55 -26.89
CA UNK A 464 5.63 26.98 -28.18
C UNK A 464 4.38 27.08 -28.99
N UNK A 465 3.42 26.97 -28.39
CA UNK A 465 2.16 27.16 -29.08
C UNK A 465 1.91 28.59 -29.50
N UNK A 466 2.30 29.30 -28.87
CA UNK A 466 2.20 30.67 -29.25
C UNK A 466 3.14 31.00 -30.40
N UNK A 467 4.09 30.39 -30.34
CA UNK A 467 5.03 30.52 -31.38
C UNK A 467 4.68 29.66 -32.57
N UNK A 468 4.25 28.71 -32.27
CA UNK A 468 3.82 27.84 -33.31
C UNK A 468 2.53 28.26 -33.93
N UNK A 469 1.79 28.73 -33.27
CA UNK A 469 0.62 29.29 -33.79
C UNK A 469 0.92 30.51 -34.64
N UNK A 470 1.79 31.08 -34.28
CA UNK A 470 2.24 32.13 -35.04
C UNK A 470 2.97 31.66 -36.26
N UNK A 471 3.52 30.74 -36.05
CA UNK A 471 4.26 30.19 -37.09
C UNK A 471 3.44 29.36 -38.06
N UNK A 472 2.61 28.85 -37.48
CA UNK A 472 1.71 28.16 -38.33
C UNK A 472 0.83 29.06 -39.10
N UNK A 473 0.54 29.86 -38.56
CA UNK A 473 -0.22 30.80 -39.26
C UNK A 473 0.52 31.49 -40.33
N THR A 474 1.69 31.66 -40.32
CA THR A 474 2.48 32.29 -41.37
C THR A 474 2.91 31.32 -42.49
N LYS A 475 3.02 30.07 -42.21
CA LYS A 475 3.43 29.08 -43.24
C LYS A 475 2.26 28.56 -44.11
N SER A 476 1.04 28.64 -43.66
CA SER A 476 -0.11 28.21 -44.48
C SER A 476 -0.37 29.15 -45.68
N THR A 477 0.27 30.30 -45.73
CA THR A 477 0.16 31.24 -46.85
C THR A 477 1.17 30.96 -48.00
N ASN A 478 2.08 29.97 -47.80
CA ASN A 478 3.15 29.74 -48.83
C ASN A 478 3.26 28.29 -49.34
N ILE A 479 2.17 27.48 -49.25
CA ILE A 479 2.14 26.22 -49.99
C ILE A 479 1.12 26.39 -51.14
N LYS A 480 1.59 26.97 -52.19
CA LYS A 480 0.93 26.86 -53.51
C LYS A 480 1.59 25.71 -54.26
N THR A 481 0.75 24.75 -54.68
CA THR A 481 0.95 23.63 -55.61
C THR A 481 2.01 22.62 -55.19
#